data_5940d587021456a2b7301e7c45d5a3b5
#
_entry.id   5940d587021456a2b7301e7c45d5a3b5
#
_cell.length_a   1.000
_cell.length_b   1.000
_cell.length_c   1.000
_cell.angle_alpha   90.00
_cell.angle_beta   90.00
_cell.angle_gamma   90.00
#
_symmetry.space_group_name_H-M   'P 1'
#
loop_
_entity.id
_entity.type
_entity.pdbx_description
1 polymer ?
#
loop_
_entity_poly.entity_id
_entity_poly.type
_entity_poly.pdbx_seq_one_letter_code
_entity_poly.pdbx_strand_id
1 'polypeptide(L)'
;MSAPIDLQATFIPNDGEFFRVKLALEIAIDEVVNEPGCIRYELTEATEEKLVLTERWESEEALEKHSKGIAVQDLNESLSALLA
;
A
#
# COMPACT_ATOMS: atom_id res chain seq x y z
N MET A 1 -25.14 3.86 -6.35
CA MET A 1 -23.88 3.45 -6.99
C MET A 1 -22.70 4.17 -6.36
N SER A 2 -21.69 3.44 -6.07
CA SER A 2 -20.45 4.04 -5.53
C SER A 2 -19.56 4.49 -6.68
N ALA A 3 -18.95 5.66 -6.53
CA ALA A 3 -17.90 6.09 -7.43
C ALA A 3 -16.57 5.47 -7.01
N PRO A 4 -15.66 5.19 -7.96
CA PRO A 4 -14.34 4.73 -7.63
C PRO A 4 -13.59 5.76 -6.77
N ILE A 5 -12.72 5.25 -5.90
CA ILE A 5 -11.92 6.07 -5.00
C ILE A 5 -10.46 5.92 -5.38
N ASP A 6 -9.81 7.07 -5.63
CA ASP A 6 -8.38 7.12 -5.89
C ASP A 6 -7.67 7.70 -4.68
N LEU A 7 -6.56 7.09 -4.29
CA LEU A 7 -5.73 7.63 -3.23
C LEU A 7 -4.27 7.28 -3.44
N GLN A 8 -3.40 8.01 -2.75
CA GLN A 8 -1.97 7.75 -2.73
C GLN A 8 -1.49 7.68 -1.29
N ALA A 9 -0.59 6.75 -1.03
CA ALA A 9 0.10 6.66 0.25
C ALA A 9 1.58 6.89 0.00
N THR A 10 2.20 7.76 0.78
CA THR A 10 3.61 8.07 0.68
C THR A 10 4.34 7.51 1.90
N PHE A 11 5.44 6.81 1.66
CA PHE A 11 6.25 6.18 2.69
C PHE A 11 7.65 6.76 2.64
N ILE A 12 8.13 7.25 3.78
CA ILE A 12 9.48 7.82 3.88
C ILE A 12 10.32 6.86 4.69
N PRO A 13 11.24 6.11 4.06
CA PRO A 13 12.06 5.14 4.78
C PRO A 13 13.10 5.83 5.65
N ASN A 14 13.43 5.19 6.75
CA ASN A 14 14.62 5.56 7.51
C ASN A 14 15.86 5.33 6.66
N ASP A 15 16.94 6.01 6.98
CA ASP A 15 18.21 5.86 6.26
C ASP A 15 18.62 4.39 6.18
N GLY A 16 18.93 3.93 4.97
CA GLY A 16 19.36 2.56 4.72
C GLY A 16 18.23 1.54 4.64
N GLU A 17 16.98 1.94 4.82
CA GLU A 17 15.84 1.01 4.86
C GLU A 17 15.03 0.95 3.57
N PHE A 18 15.48 1.61 2.51
CA PHE A 18 14.76 1.66 1.23
C PHE A 18 14.36 0.26 0.71
N PHE A 19 15.31 -0.65 0.65
CA PHE A 19 15.03 -1.99 0.08
C PHE A 19 14.04 -2.79 0.91
N ARG A 20 14.09 -2.65 2.22
CA ARG A 20 13.16 -3.35 3.11
C ARG A 20 11.74 -2.80 2.98
N VAL A 21 11.62 -1.48 2.88
CA VAL A 21 10.31 -0.82 2.65
C VAL A 21 9.77 -1.25 1.30
N LYS A 22 10.59 -1.19 0.26
CA LYS A 22 10.18 -1.60 -1.09
C LYS A 22 9.71 -3.05 -1.11
N LEU A 23 10.46 -3.96 -0.50
CA LEU A 23 10.10 -5.38 -0.44
C LEU A 23 8.78 -5.59 0.29
N ALA A 24 8.58 -4.93 1.43
CA ALA A 24 7.34 -5.04 2.18
C ALA A 24 6.14 -4.57 1.35
N LEU A 25 6.30 -3.47 0.61
CA LEU A 25 5.25 -2.97 -0.29
C LEU A 25 4.97 -3.93 -1.44
N GLU A 26 6.01 -4.51 -2.03
CA GLU A 26 5.84 -5.46 -3.14
C GLU A 26 5.11 -6.73 -2.70
N ILE A 27 5.41 -7.22 -1.49
CA ILE A 27 4.70 -8.37 -0.92
C ILE A 27 3.22 -8.02 -0.71
N ALA A 28 2.93 -6.85 -0.16
CA ALA A 28 1.56 -6.40 0.05
C ALA A 28 0.82 -6.24 -1.28
N ILE A 29 1.47 -5.70 -2.30
CA ILE A 29 0.86 -5.52 -3.62
C ILE A 29 0.40 -6.87 -4.18
N ASP A 30 1.23 -7.90 -4.10
CA ASP A 30 0.90 -9.23 -4.62
C ASP A 30 -0.35 -9.81 -3.96
N GLU A 31 -0.60 -9.49 -2.70
CA GLU A 31 -1.78 -9.94 -1.98
C GLU A 31 -3.00 -9.05 -2.26
N VAL A 32 -2.81 -7.74 -2.21
CA VAL A 32 -3.89 -6.75 -2.29
C VAL A 32 -4.54 -6.70 -3.66
N VAL A 33 -3.78 -6.92 -4.74
CA VAL A 33 -4.36 -6.90 -6.10
C VAL A 33 -5.42 -7.98 -6.31
N ASN A 34 -5.45 -8.99 -5.45
CA ASN A 34 -6.46 -10.06 -5.50
C ASN A 34 -7.67 -9.77 -4.59
N GLU A 35 -7.67 -8.68 -3.84
CA GLU A 35 -8.78 -8.34 -2.98
C GLU A 35 -9.99 -7.83 -3.78
N PRO A 36 -11.21 -8.19 -3.36
CA PRO A 36 -12.41 -7.72 -4.05
C PRO A 36 -12.46 -6.18 -4.09
N GLY A 37 -12.73 -5.66 -5.29
CA GLY A 37 -12.86 -4.21 -5.49
C GLY A 37 -11.54 -3.46 -5.68
N CYS A 38 -10.40 -4.15 -5.66
CA CYS A 38 -9.13 -3.52 -5.97
C CYS A 38 -8.98 -3.34 -7.48
N ILE A 39 -9.00 -2.10 -7.93
CA ILE A 39 -8.81 -1.77 -9.36
C ILE A 39 -7.34 -1.52 -9.64
N ARG A 40 -6.65 -0.83 -8.74
CA ARG A 40 -5.24 -0.49 -8.88
C ARG A 40 -4.57 -0.48 -7.51
N TYR A 41 -3.40 -1.05 -7.43
CA TYR A 41 -2.59 -1.02 -6.20
C TYR A 41 -1.14 -1.23 -6.63
N GLU A 42 -0.44 -0.13 -6.90
CA GLU A 42 0.89 -0.21 -7.48
C GLU A 42 1.84 0.86 -6.95
N LEU A 43 3.12 0.51 -6.98
CA LEU A 43 4.18 1.42 -6.60
C LEU A 43 4.50 2.30 -7.82
N THR A 44 4.17 3.59 -7.73
CA THR A 44 4.33 4.53 -8.84
C THR A 44 5.59 5.38 -8.73
N GLU A 45 6.20 5.44 -7.55
CA GLU A 45 7.47 6.11 -7.35
C GLU A 45 8.24 5.33 -6.29
N ALA A 46 9.54 5.12 -6.51
CA ALA A 46 10.40 4.43 -5.56
C ALA A 46 11.80 5.02 -5.61
N THR A 47 12.09 5.88 -4.66
CA THR A 47 13.41 6.49 -4.47
C THR A 47 13.82 6.29 -3.03
N GLU A 48 15.10 6.53 -2.72
CA GLU A 48 15.56 6.44 -1.34
C GLU A 48 14.90 7.47 -0.43
N GLU A 49 14.38 8.57 -1.00
CA GLU A 49 13.68 9.60 -0.25
C GLU A 49 12.23 9.26 0.05
N LYS A 50 11.56 8.61 -0.91
CA LYS A 50 10.15 8.22 -0.72
C LYS A 50 9.71 7.15 -1.68
N LEU A 51 8.69 6.40 -1.26
CA LEU A 51 7.97 5.47 -2.10
C LEU A 51 6.50 5.89 -2.11
N VAL A 52 5.88 5.86 -3.28
CA VAL A 52 4.48 6.25 -3.46
C VAL A 52 3.68 5.08 -3.99
N LEU A 53 2.64 4.73 -3.27
CA LEU A 53 1.69 3.68 -3.64
C LEU A 53 0.43 4.35 -4.15
N THR A 54 0.04 4.05 -5.37
CA THR A 54 -1.18 4.60 -5.98
C THR A 54 -2.25 3.52 -6.00
N GLU A 55 -3.43 3.86 -5.48
CA GLU A 55 -4.52 2.93 -5.27
C GLU A 55 -5.80 3.44 -5.93
N ARG A 56 -6.59 2.49 -6.46
CA ARG A 56 -7.95 2.77 -6.92
C ARG A 56 -8.85 1.62 -6.48
N TRP A 57 -9.94 1.98 -5.81
CA TRP A 57 -10.92 1.03 -5.28
C TRP A 57 -12.28 1.31 -5.89
N GLU A 58 -13.05 0.26 -6.15
CA GLU A 58 -14.35 0.44 -6.81
C GLU A 58 -15.39 1.12 -5.93
N SER A 59 -15.22 1.09 -4.59
CA SER A 59 -16.16 1.70 -3.64
C SER A 59 -15.53 1.94 -2.28
N GLU A 60 -16.18 2.77 -1.46
CA GLU A 60 -15.76 2.97 -0.07
C GLU A 60 -15.82 1.67 0.72
N GLU A 61 -16.81 0.83 0.44
CA GLU A 61 -16.96 -0.45 1.12
C GLU A 61 -15.76 -1.37 0.86
N ALA A 62 -15.33 -1.45 -0.40
CA ALA A 62 -14.16 -2.25 -0.76
C ALA A 62 -12.89 -1.71 -0.08
N LEU A 63 -12.71 -0.40 -0.07
CA LEU A 63 -11.58 0.23 0.60
C LEU A 63 -11.60 -0.02 2.11
N GLU A 64 -12.75 0.04 2.74
CA GLU A 64 -12.88 -0.22 4.17
C GLU A 64 -12.51 -1.66 4.51
N LYS A 65 -12.97 -2.63 3.72
CA LYS A 65 -12.59 -4.02 3.91
C LYS A 65 -11.09 -4.23 3.77
N HIS A 66 -10.49 -3.58 2.77
CA HIS A 66 -9.05 -3.60 2.57
C HIS A 66 -8.31 -3.08 3.81
N SER A 67 -8.75 -1.93 4.34
CA SER A 67 -8.07 -1.28 5.46
C SER A 67 -8.09 -2.10 6.75
N LYS A 68 -9.02 -3.04 6.86
CA LYS A 68 -9.15 -3.95 8.01
C LYS A 68 -8.57 -5.34 7.73
N GLY A 69 -8.07 -5.56 6.51
CA GLY A 69 -7.60 -6.87 6.08
C GLY A 69 -6.22 -7.23 6.60
N ILE A 70 -5.88 -8.51 6.45
CA ILE A 70 -4.62 -9.07 6.96
C ILE A 70 -3.42 -8.51 6.20
N ALA A 71 -3.55 -8.27 4.89
CA ALA A 71 -2.44 -7.76 4.09
C ALA A 71 -1.96 -6.39 4.60
N VAL A 72 -2.90 -5.49 4.91
CA VAL A 72 -2.56 -4.17 5.45
C VAL A 72 -1.99 -4.28 6.86
N GLN A 73 -2.54 -5.17 7.69
CA GLN A 73 -2.02 -5.38 9.04
C GLN A 73 -0.57 -5.87 8.99
N ASP A 74 -0.29 -6.85 8.15
CA ASP A 74 1.06 -7.39 7.97
C ASP A 74 2.01 -6.32 7.42
N LEU A 75 1.54 -5.51 6.47
CA LEU A 75 2.33 -4.42 5.91
C LEU A 75 2.68 -3.40 7.00
N ASN A 76 1.70 -2.99 7.79
CA ASN A 76 1.93 -2.02 8.87
C ASN A 76 2.94 -2.54 9.90
N GLU A 77 2.85 -3.82 10.25
CA GLU A 77 3.82 -4.44 11.16
C GLU A 77 5.22 -4.44 10.55
N SER A 78 5.34 -4.81 9.28
CA SER A 78 6.63 -4.82 8.58
C SER A 78 7.24 -3.42 8.49
N LEU A 79 6.42 -2.38 8.32
CA LEU A 79 6.89 -1.01 8.14
C LEU A 79 7.14 -0.27 9.46
N SER A 80 6.64 -0.77 10.58
CA SER A 80 6.63 -0.02 11.84
C SER A 80 7.99 0.48 12.32
N ALA A 81 9.06 -0.26 12.04
CA ALA A 81 10.43 0.13 12.43
C ALA A 81 11.26 0.65 11.25
N LEU A 82 10.69 0.72 10.04
CA LEU A 82 11.42 1.06 8.82
C LEU A 82 11.17 2.47 8.33
N LEU A 83 10.10 3.11 8.80
CA LEU A 83 9.70 4.45 8.34
C LEU A 83 10.15 5.55 9.29
N ALA A 84 10.46 6.67 8.69
CA ALA A 84 10.84 7.87 9.41
C ALA A 84 9.63 8.49 10.15
#